data_ebc97f35c8188168a682ccd9bdd6ee23
#
_entry.id   ebc97f35c8188168a682ccd9bdd6ee23
#
_cell.length_a   1.000
_cell.length_b   1.000
_cell.length_c   1.000
_cell.angle_alpha   90.00
_cell.angle_beta   90.00
_cell.angle_gamma   90.00
#
_symmetry.space_group_name_H-M   'P 1'
#
loop_
_entity.id
_entity.type
_entity.pdbx_description
1 polymer ?
#
loop_
_entity_poly.entity_id
_entity_poly.type
_entity_poly.pdbx_seq_one_letter_code
_entity_poly.pdbx_strand_id
1 'polypeptide(L)'
;MINLSDYQAFFSDIDGTLLDRKSKLHERTINAMRQLPMPLYLISGRSEKAMRGIQKELGAEDTLITLNGNAIMQNGKLLYQGPSLEGDILDEVLDRVFSLYANKVSINAYDPFFWYANNISDPHTIYEINVVGFAPDILFSSKDELRGRKLSKLMFIGEIEILAEIKKRLKGIQGIEAVYTHPDFLEVLPIGSNKRTGILKAAELLSIDLKKSIGAGDTEVDVPFLDEVGLPLLMGNSKEEIRKENYTLLDTNENDGLAKFIEENL
;
A
#
# COMPACT_ATOMS: atom_id res chain seq x y z
N MET A 1 -14.17 25.64 11.84
CA MET A 1 -13.15 25.57 10.77
C MET A 1 -11.92 24.90 11.37
N ILE A 2 -11.40 23.91 10.68
CA ILE A 2 -10.14 23.25 11.04
C ILE A 2 -9.02 24.18 10.56
N ASN A 3 -8.02 24.43 11.39
CA ASN A 3 -6.84 25.18 10.98
C ASN A 3 -5.73 24.18 10.67
N LEU A 4 -5.37 24.02 9.40
CA LEU A 4 -4.35 23.06 8.96
C LEU A 4 -2.97 23.37 9.59
N SER A 5 -2.67 24.63 9.94
CA SER A 5 -1.40 25.01 10.58
C SER A 5 -1.22 24.47 12.01
N ASP A 6 -2.27 23.90 12.63
CA ASP A 6 -2.18 23.28 13.94
C ASP A 6 -1.60 21.84 13.88
N TYR A 7 -1.44 21.29 12.67
CA TYR A 7 -0.95 19.93 12.45
C TYR A 7 0.50 19.90 11.99
N GLN A 8 1.22 18.83 12.36
CA GLN A 8 2.66 18.66 12.10
C GLN A 8 2.94 17.90 10.81
N ALA A 9 2.03 17.04 10.35
CA ALA A 9 2.21 16.21 9.18
C ALA A 9 0.88 15.79 8.57
N PHE A 10 0.88 15.53 7.28
CA PHE A 10 -0.23 14.92 6.54
C PHE A 10 0.23 13.58 5.97
N PHE A 11 -0.45 12.50 6.34
CA PHE A 11 -0.22 11.15 5.80
C PHE A 11 -1.36 10.79 4.86
N SER A 12 -1.06 10.41 3.63
CA SER A 12 -2.08 10.05 2.65
C SER A 12 -1.84 8.68 2.04
N ASP A 13 -2.89 7.88 1.99
CA ASP A 13 -2.97 6.78 1.04
C ASP A 13 -3.00 7.32 -0.40
N ILE A 14 -2.76 6.42 -1.38
CA ILE A 14 -2.65 6.77 -2.80
C ILE A 14 -3.88 6.29 -3.58
N ASP A 15 -4.11 4.98 -3.61
CA ASP A 15 -5.09 4.36 -4.50
C ASP A 15 -6.51 4.47 -3.93
N GLY A 16 -7.40 5.17 -4.64
CA GLY A 16 -8.75 5.46 -4.15
C GLY A 16 -8.84 6.67 -3.22
N THR A 17 -7.69 7.25 -2.85
CA THR A 17 -7.60 8.46 -2.00
C THR A 17 -7.12 9.65 -2.83
N LEU A 18 -5.90 9.60 -3.35
CA LEU A 18 -5.30 10.64 -4.21
C LEU A 18 -5.60 10.39 -5.68
N LEU A 19 -5.62 9.12 -6.09
CA LEU A 19 -5.86 8.71 -7.46
C LEU A 19 -7.35 8.37 -7.70
N ASP A 20 -7.84 8.70 -8.89
CA ASP A 20 -9.15 8.29 -9.38
C ASP A 20 -9.18 6.79 -9.75
N ARG A 21 -10.35 6.27 -10.18
CA ARG A 21 -10.52 4.86 -10.61
C ARG A 21 -9.69 4.49 -11.84
N LYS A 22 -9.14 5.47 -12.55
CA LYS A 22 -8.25 5.28 -13.72
C LYS A 22 -6.78 5.43 -13.32
N SER A 23 -6.47 5.41 -12.03
CA SER A 23 -5.13 5.64 -11.47
C SER A 23 -4.53 7.00 -11.89
N LYS A 24 -5.37 8.02 -12.07
CA LYS A 24 -4.96 9.35 -12.49
C LYS A 24 -5.01 10.32 -11.30
N LEU A 25 -3.99 11.14 -11.17
CA LEU A 25 -3.93 12.26 -10.25
C LEU A 25 -4.54 13.51 -10.89
N HIS A 26 -5.52 14.12 -10.23
CA HIS A 26 -6.17 15.33 -10.76
C HIS A 26 -5.35 16.58 -10.47
N GLU A 27 -5.30 17.52 -11.42
CA GLU A 27 -4.53 18.77 -11.28
C GLU A 27 -4.97 19.60 -10.05
N ARG A 28 -6.28 19.62 -9.73
CA ARG A 28 -6.80 20.28 -8.55
C ARG A 28 -6.24 19.68 -7.27
N THR A 29 -6.21 18.34 -7.17
CA THR A 29 -5.63 17.62 -6.03
C THR A 29 -4.14 17.90 -5.90
N ILE A 30 -3.39 17.90 -7.02
CA ILE A 30 -1.96 18.27 -7.01
C ILE A 30 -1.77 19.67 -6.43
N ASN A 31 -2.52 20.64 -6.93
CA ASN A 31 -2.38 22.03 -6.53
C ASN A 31 -2.75 22.26 -5.05
N ALA A 32 -3.79 21.59 -4.56
CA ALA A 32 -4.19 21.67 -3.16
C ALA A 32 -3.13 21.03 -2.24
N MET A 33 -2.66 19.81 -2.58
CA MET A 33 -1.62 19.12 -1.80
C MET A 33 -0.32 19.91 -1.69
N ARG A 34 0.08 20.59 -2.74
CA ARG A 34 1.27 21.46 -2.75
C ARG A 34 1.15 22.73 -1.88
N GLN A 35 -0.07 23.10 -1.48
CA GLN A 35 -0.34 24.25 -0.62
C GLN A 35 -0.41 23.88 0.87
N LEU A 36 -0.28 22.58 1.22
CA LEU A 36 -0.29 22.17 2.61
C LEU A 36 0.78 22.90 3.42
N PRO A 37 0.45 23.48 4.59
CA PRO A 37 1.40 24.18 5.44
C PRO A 37 2.31 23.24 6.25
N MET A 38 2.14 21.92 6.10
CA MET A 38 2.94 20.90 6.75
C MET A 38 3.45 19.87 5.73
N PRO A 39 4.47 19.05 6.07
CA PRO A 39 4.98 17.99 5.19
C PRO A 39 3.92 16.93 4.88
N LEU A 40 3.89 16.50 3.62
CA LEU A 40 3.06 15.41 3.10
C LEU A 40 3.88 14.13 3.01
N TYR A 41 3.40 13.05 3.62
CA TYR A 41 3.96 11.71 3.56
C TYR A 41 2.98 10.75 2.88
N LEU A 42 3.48 9.90 2.00
CA LEU A 42 2.67 8.88 1.31
C LEU A 42 2.81 7.52 1.98
N ILE A 43 1.68 6.83 2.14
CA ILE A 43 1.60 5.48 2.70
C ILE A 43 0.77 4.59 1.77
N SER A 44 1.34 3.51 1.21
CA SER A 44 0.67 2.70 0.20
C SER A 44 1.12 1.23 0.22
N GLY A 45 0.31 0.36 -0.41
CA GLY A 45 0.70 -1.01 -0.76
C GLY A 45 1.72 -1.10 -1.90
N ARG A 46 1.99 0.01 -2.57
CA ARG A 46 2.94 0.11 -3.67
C ARG A 46 4.39 0.02 -3.20
N SER A 47 5.29 -0.40 -4.10
CA SER A 47 6.74 -0.28 -3.89
C SER A 47 7.21 1.16 -4.01
N GLU A 48 8.40 1.48 -3.50
CA GLU A 48 9.01 2.81 -3.62
C GLU A 48 9.03 3.30 -5.07
N LYS A 49 9.45 2.44 -6.00
CA LYS A 49 9.56 2.75 -7.42
C LYS A 49 8.21 3.19 -8.02
N ALA A 50 7.12 2.54 -7.62
CA ALA A 50 5.77 2.89 -8.07
C ALA A 50 5.21 4.18 -7.44
N MET A 51 5.75 4.60 -6.30
CA MET A 51 5.31 5.83 -5.61
C MET A 51 6.08 7.08 -6.04
N ARG A 52 7.30 6.95 -6.56
CA ARG A 52 8.21 8.07 -6.87
C ARG A 52 7.66 9.10 -7.85
N GLY A 53 6.92 8.66 -8.86
CA GLY A 53 6.26 9.59 -9.80
C GLY A 53 5.24 10.48 -9.10
N ILE A 54 4.35 9.85 -8.33
CA ILE A 54 3.28 10.51 -7.57
C ILE A 54 3.88 11.44 -6.50
N GLN A 55 4.88 10.97 -5.76
CA GLN A 55 5.59 11.74 -4.75
C GLN A 55 6.15 13.06 -5.31
N LYS A 56 6.83 13.01 -6.45
CA LYS A 56 7.37 14.20 -7.12
C LYS A 56 6.28 15.14 -7.62
N GLU A 57 5.21 14.57 -8.19
CA GLU A 57 4.10 15.35 -8.73
C GLU A 57 3.33 16.07 -7.62
N LEU A 58 3.20 15.49 -6.45
CA LEU A 58 2.57 16.12 -5.29
C LEU A 58 3.49 17.07 -4.50
N GLY A 59 4.79 16.98 -4.68
CA GLY A 59 5.76 17.66 -3.81
C GLY A 59 5.83 17.05 -2.41
N ALA A 60 5.49 15.76 -2.29
CA ALA A 60 5.54 15.05 -1.02
C ALA A 60 6.99 14.77 -0.58
N GLU A 61 7.15 14.49 0.71
CA GLU A 61 8.45 14.17 1.31
C GLU A 61 9.11 12.95 0.70
N ASP A 62 10.43 12.90 0.74
CA ASP A 62 11.21 11.78 0.20
C ASP A 62 11.06 10.48 1.01
N THR A 63 10.51 10.58 2.22
CA THR A 63 10.22 9.42 3.07
C THR A 63 8.88 8.82 2.67
N LEU A 64 8.92 7.59 2.15
CA LEU A 64 7.77 6.84 1.67
C LEU A 64 7.52 5.62 2.56
N ILE A 65 6.28 5.45 3.00
CA ILE A 65 5.83 4.25 3.72
C ILE A 65 5.25 3.30 2.70
N THR A 66 5.97 2.24 2.37
CA THR A 66 5.72 1.36 1.22
C THR A 66 5.26 -0.03 1.65
N LEU A 67 4.74 -0.82 0.68
CA LEU A 67 4.39 -2.22 0.88
C LEU A 67 3.46 -2.43 2.10
N ASN A 68 2.39 -1.62 2.18
CA ASN A 68 1.43 -1.61 3.29
C ASN A 68 2.08 -1.36 4.67
N GLY A 69 3.10 -0.49 4.72
CA GLY A 69 3.80 -0.17 5.97
C GLY A 69 4.91 -1.15 6.34
N ASN A 70 5.19 -2.14 5.49
CA ASN A 70 6.26 -3.11 5.73
C ASN A 70 7.65 -2.49 5.59
N ALA A 71 7.80 -1.46 4.73
CA ALA A 71 9.08 -0.79 4.58
C ALA A 71 8.93 0.73 4.62
N ILE A 72 9.95 1.41 5.13
CA ILE A 72 10.10 2.87 5.05
C ILE A 72 11.36 3.15 4.25
N MET A 73 11.18 3.84 3.15
CA MET A 73 12.24 4.18 2.20
C MET A 73 12.46 5.69 2.19
N GLN A 74 13.70 6.13 2.08
CA GLN A 74 14.04 7.54 1.88
C GLN A 74 15.17 7.66 0.86
N ASN A 75 14.90 8.33 -0.26
CA ASN A 75 15.88 8.53 -1.33
C ASN A 75 16.57 7.22 -1.79
N GLY A 76 15.83 6.13 -1.95
CA GLY A 76 16.35 4.81 -2.33
C GLY A 76 17.04 4.04 -1.20
N LYS A 77 17.07 4.57 0.02
CA LYS A 77 17.64 3.91 1.20
C LYS A 77 16.53 3.33 2.07
N LEU A 78 16.72 2.10 2.49
CA LEU A 78 15.84 1.45 3.46
C LEU A 78 16.16 1.98 4.87
N LEU A 79 15.17 2.64 5.49
CA LEU A 79 15.25 3.11 6.87
C LEU A 79 14.68 2.09 7.85
N TYR A 80 13.66 1.35 7.41
CA TYR A 80 12.99 0.33 8.22
C TYR A 80 12.42 -0.76 7.32
N GLN A 81 12.54 -2.00 7.78
CA GLN A 81 11.80 -3.15 7.25
C GLN A 81 11.12 -3.87 8.42
N GLY A 82 9.85 -4.13 8.26
CA GLY A 82 9.03 -4.90 9.18
C GLY A 82 9.28 -6.41 9.06
N PRO A 83 8.37 -7.22 9.60
CA PRO A 83 8.42 -8.68 9.46
C PRO A 83 8.50 -9.09 7.99
N SER A 84 9.17 -10.20 7.71
CA SER A 84 9.37 -10.74 6.35
C SER A 84 8.79 -12.14 6.23
N LEU A 85 8.35 -12.49 5.03
CA LEU A 85 8.17 -13.88 4.62
C LEU A 85 9.57 -14.41 4.32
N GLU A 86 10.11 -15.25 5.19
CA GLU A 86 11.47 -15.81 5.06
C GLU A 86 11.59 -17.19 5.72
N GLY A 87 12.65 -17.96 5.41
CA GLY A 87 12.92 -19.26 5.99
C GLY A 87 11.76 -20.24 5.81
N ASP A 88 11.46 -21.01 6.85
CA ASP A 88 10.45 -22.06 6.84
C ASP A 88 9.05 -21.56 6.46
N ILE A 89 8.69 -20.32 6.84
CA ILE A 89 7.39 -19.72 6.52
C ILE A 89 7.28 -19.50 5.01
N LEU A 90 8.28 -18.90 4.39
CA LEU A 90 8.29 -18.70 2.93
C LEU A 90 8.31 -20.01 2.18
N ASP A 91 9.13 -20.96 2.63
CA ASP A 91 9.25 -22.29 2.02
C ASP A 91 7.90 -23.02 2.09
N GLU A 92 7.20 -23.00 3.21
CA GLU A 92 5.90 -23.62 3.37
C GLU A 92 4.84 -22.99 2.44
N VAL A 93 4.80 -21.67 2.33
CA VAL A 93 3.89 -20.97 1.39
C VAL A 93 4.18 -21.40 -0.03
N LEU A 94 5.44 -21.36 -0.47
CA LEU A 94 5.85 -21.74 -1.82
C LEU A 94 5.57 -23.23 -2.12
N ASP A 95 5.83 -24.11 -1.17
CA ASP A 95 5.61 -25.55 -1.33
C ASP A 95 4.13 -25.90 -1.48
N ARG A 96 3.24 -25.18 -0.79
CA ARG A 96 1.78 -25.40 -0.89
C ARG A 96 1.17 -24.86 -2.18
N VAL A 97 1.80 -23.88 -2.82
CA VAL A 97 1.17 -23.11 -3.91
C VAL A 97 1.91 -23.28 -5.24
N PHE A 98 3.22 -23.16 -5.27
CA PHE A 98 3.97 -22.94 -6.52
C PHE A 98 3.75 -24.04 -7.55
N SER A 99 4.00 -25.29 -7.21
CA SER A 99 3.91 -26.42 -8.15
C SER A 99 2.50 -26.67 -8.72
N LEU A 100 1.47 -26.19 -8.03
CA LEU A 100 0.06 -26.41 -8.39
C LEU A 100 -0.55 -25.25 -9.18
N TYR A 101 -0.04 -24.04 -8.98
CA TYR A 101 -0.70 -22.83 -9.47
C TYR A 101 0.20 -21.91 -10.29
N ALA A 102 1.53 -22.13 -10.39
CA ALA A 102 2.44 -21.26 -11.13
C ALA A 102 2.09 -21.06 -12.61
N ASN A 103 1.35 -22.00 -13.22
CA ASN A 103 0.84 -21.90 -14.60
C ASN A 103 -0.63 -21.44 -14.69
N LYS A 104 -1.25 -21.10 -13.56
CA LYS A 104 -2.67 -20.73 -13.49
C LYS A 104 -2.87 -19.30 -12.99
N VAL A 105 -1.89 -18.75 -12.30
CA VAL A 105 -1.90 -17.40 -11.76
C VAL A 105 -0.55 -16.73 -11.97
N SER A 106 -0.55 -15.41 -12.06
CA SER A 106 0.69 -14.64 -11.93
C SER A 106 1.12 -14.64 -10.46
N ILE A 107 2.35 -15.06 -10.18
CA ILE A 107 2.97 -15.04 -8.85
C ILE A 107 3.97 -13.90 -8.82
N ASN A 108 3.68 -12.92 -7.97
CA ASN A 108 4.51 -11.75 -7.77
C ASN A 108 5.05 -11.76 -6.34
N ALA A 109 6.30 -11.39 -6.17
CA ALA A 109 6.94 -11.24 -4.87
C ALA A 109 7.60 -9.86 -4.78
N TYR A 110 7.61 -9.29 -3.59
CA TYR A 110 8.20 -7.97 -3.36
C TYR A 110 9.09 -7.99 -2.13
N ASP A 111 10.27 -7.45 -2.26
CA ASP A 111 11.05 -6.92 -1.14
C ASP A 111 11.12 -5.39 -1.26
N PRO A 112 11.76 -4.66 -0.34
CA PRO A 112 11.79 -3.20 -0.40
C PRO A 112 12.41 -2.61 -1.68
N PHE A 113 13.21 -3.39 -2.42
CA PHE A 113 13.99 -2.92 -3.57
C PHE A 113 13.53 -3.49 -4.90
N PHE A 114 12.98 -4.73 -4.91
CA PHE A 114 12.74 -5.48 -6.13
C PHE A 114 11.31 -6.04 -6.21
N TRP A 115 10.80 -6.03 -7.42
CA TRP A 115 9.63 -6.78 -7.83
C TRP A 115 10.05 -8.03 -8.62
N TYR A 116 9.64 -9.18 -8.15
CA TYR A 116 9.85 -10.50 -8.76
C TYR A 116 8.54 -10.98 -9.38
N ALA A 117 8.59 -11.59 -10.57
CA ALA A 117 7.41 -12.22 -11.18
C ALA A 117 7.79 -13.55 -11.83
N ASN A 118 6.85 -14.52 -11.81
CA ASN A 118 7.08 -15.82 -12.44
C ASN A 118 6.88 -15.81 -13.95
N ASN A 119 6.08 -14.89 -14.49
CA ASN A 119 5.77 -14.84 -15.92
C ASN A 119 5.43 -13.41 -16.37
N ILE A 120 6.35 -12.78 -17.10
CA ILE A 120 6.15 -11.42 -17.64
C ILE A 120 5.09 -11.35 -18.74
N SER A 121 4.82 -12.48 -19.43
CA SER A 121 3.84 -12.56 -20.52
C SER A 121 2.43 -12.92 -20.02
N ASP A 122 2.26 -13.16 -18.72
CA ASP A 122 0.95 -13.40 -18.15
C ASP A 122 0.09 -12.12 -18.24
N PRO A 123 -1.19 -12.22 -18.69
CA PRO A 123 -2.06 -11.05 -18.80
C PRO A 123 -2.19 -10.24 -17.50
N HIS A 124 -2.18 -10.90 -16.35
CA HIS A 124 -2.28 -10.24 -15.04
C HIS A 124 -0.97 -9.52 -14.68
N THR A 125 0.21 -10.11 -15.02
CA THR A 125 1.49 -9.41 -14.88
C THR A 125 1.52 -8.18 -15.79
N ILE A 126 1.05 -8.31 -17.04
CA ILE A 126 0.95 -7.17 -17.98
C ILE A 126 0.01 -6.09 -17.43
N TYR A 127 -1.12 -6.48 -16.82
CA TYR A 127 -2.02 -5.53 -16.18
C TYR A 127 -1.30 -4.75 -15.07
N GLU A 128 -0.59 -5.46 -14.15
CA GLU A 128 0.18 -4.81 -13.09
C GLU A 128 1.27 -3.88 -13.62
N ILE A 129 2.00 -4.30 -14.69
CA ILE A 129 2.99 -3.45 -15.39
C ILE A 129 2.35 -2.13 -15.85
N ASN A 130 1.16 -2.18 -16.41
CA ASN A 130 0.45 -0.99 -16.87
C ASN A 130 0.00 -0.09 -15.71
N VAL A 131 -0.38 -0.68 -14.57
CA VAL A 131 -0.78 0.07 -13.36
C VAL A 131 0.41 0.78 -12.73
N VAL A 132 1.54 0.08 -12.56
CA VAL A 132 2.72 0.64 -11.89
C VAL A 132 3.69 1.37 -12.82
N GLY A 133 3.60 1.14 -14.15
CA GLY A 133 4.38 1.84 -15.17
C GLY A 133 5.78 1.26 -15.43
N PHE A 134 6.12 0.08 -14.90
CA PHE A 134 7.41 -0.60 -15.14
C PHE A 134 7.29 -2.11 -15.03
N ALA A 135 8.22 -2.84 -15.66
CA ALA A 135 8.28 -4.30 -15.62
C ALA A 135 8.90 -4.82 -14.31
N PRO A 136 8.65 -6.10 -13.96
CA PRO A 136 9.36 -6.78 -12.88
C PRO A 136 10.88 -6.65 -13.04
N ASP A 137 11.57 -6.46 -11.91
CA ASP A 137 13.02 -6.32 -11.90
C ASP A 137 13.71 -7.68 -12.09
N ILE A 138 13.09 -8.76 -11.60
CA ILE A 138 13.64 -10.11 -11.62
C ILE A 138 12.54 -11.09 -12.03
N LEU A 139 12.84 -11.94 -13.02
CA LEU A 139 11.98 -13.07 -13.37
C LEU A 139 12.48 -14.33 -12.70
N PHE A 140 11.56 -15.17 -12.22
CA PHE A 140 11.87 -16.47 -11.65
C PHE A 140 10.99 -17.57 -12.26
N SER A 141 11.55 -18.75 -12.42
CA SER A 141 10.89 -19.93 -13.00
C SER A 141 10.69 -21.05 -11.97
N SER A 142 11.40 -20.98 -10.87
CA SER A 142 11.37 -21.96 -9.79
C SER A 142 11.18 -21.26 -8.43
N LYS A 143 10.44 -21.93 -7.54
CA LYS A 143 10.32 -21.48 -6.15
C LYS A 143 11.67 -21.38 -5.43
N ASP A 144 12.67 -22.19 -5.84
CA ASP A 144 14.00 -22.21 -5.23
C ASP A 144 14.75 -20.88 -5.44
N GLU A 145 14.39 -20.10 -6.47
CA GLU A 145 14.95 -18.77 -6.71
C GLU A 145 14.45 -17.71 -5.73
N LEU A 146 13.32 -17.96 -5.03
CA LEU A 146 12.80 -17.12 -3.97
C LEU A 146 13.26 -17.56 -2.57
N ARG A 147 13.73 -18.82 -2.41
CA ARG A 147 14.23 -19.32 -1.12
C ARG A 147 15.41 -18.51 -0.62
N GLY A 148 15.45 -18.31 0.71
CA GLY A 148 16.50 -17.50 1.36
C GLY A 148 16.33 -15.99 1.20
N ARG A 149 15.27 -15.53 0.51
CA ARG A 149 14.93 -14.10 0.42
C ARG A 149 14.10 -13.67 1.63
N LYS A 150 14.10 -12.36 1.87
CA LYS A 150 13.25 -11.68 2.86
C LYS A 150 12.21 -10.88 2.12
N LEU A 151 11.04 -11.49 1.88
CA LEU A 151 9.99 -10.87 1.10
C LEU A 151 9.03 -10.08 2.01
N SER A 152 8.67 -8.88 1.59
CA SER A 152 7.66 -8.05 2.25
C SER A 152 6.24 -8.56 1.98
N LYS A 153 6.01 -9.11 0.78
CA LYS A 153 4.74 -9.75 0.40
C LYS A 153 4.90 -10.69 -0.79
N LEU A 154 3.98 -11.65 -0.88
CA LEU A 154 3.65 -12.36 -2.11
C LEU A 154 2.28 -11.89 -2.59
N MET A 155 2.08 -11.81 -3.90
CA MET A 155 0.81 -11.44 -4.52
C MET A 155 0.49 -12.43 -5.64
N PHE A 156 -0.66 -13.07 -5.54
CA PHE A 156 -1.20 -13.97 -6.54
C PHE A 156 -2.29 -13.21 -7.31
N ILE A 157 -2.18 -13.15 -8.63
CA ILE A 157 -3.14 -12.48 -9.50
C ILE A 157 -3.74 -13.51 -10.45
N GLY A 158 -5.06 -13.58 -10.50
CA GLY A 158 -5.77 -14.55 -11.32
C GLY A 158 -7.25 -14.64 -11.01
N GLU A 159 -7.91 -15.65 -11.57
CA GLU A 159 -9.34 -15.87 -11.36
C GLU A 159 -9.68 -16.13 -9.90
N ILE A 160 -10.80 -15.55 -9.42
CA ILE A 160 -11.19 -15.56 -8.01
C ILE A 160 -11.35 -16.97 -7.45
N GLU A 161 -11.82 -17.94 -8.26
CA GLU A 161 -11.97 -19.33 -7.88
C GLU A 161 -10.60 -19.98 -7.56
N ILE A 162 -9.59 -19.68 -8.39
CA ILE A 162 -8.23 -20.18 -8.19
C ILE A 162 -7.60 -19.53 -6.97
N LEU A 163 -7.79 -18.24 -6.80
CA LEU A 163 -7.30 -17.51 -5.62
C LEU A 163 -7.95 -18.01 -4.33
N ALA A 164 -9.23 -18.40 -4.37
CA ALA A 164 -9.91 -19.00 -3.22
C ALA A 164 -9.33 -20.36 -2.84
N GLU A 165 -8.95 -21.19 -3.84
CA GLU A 165 -8.25 -22.43 -3.59
C GLU A 165 -6.86 -22.22 -2.96
N ILE A 166 -6.11 -21.23 -3.48
CA ILE A 166 -4.81 -20.83 -2.92
C ILE A 166 -4.99 -20.42 -1.46
N LYS A 167 -5.92 -19.48 -1.19
CA LYS A 167 -6.20 -19.01 0.17
C LYS A 167 -6.56 -20.16 1.13
N LYS A 168 -7.35 -21.12 0.67
CA LYS A 168 -7.71 -22.31 1.46
C LYS A 168 -6.47 -23.17 1.78
N ARG A 169 -5.53 -23.31 0.85
CA ARG A 169 -4.28 -24.08 1.07
C ARG A 169 -3.33 -23.39 2.05
N LEU A 170 -3.34 -22.08 2.06
CA LEU A 170 -2.51 -21.28 2.97
C LEU A 170 -3.06 -21.26 4.41
N LYS A 171 -4.32 -21.69 4.60
CA LYS A 171 -4.95 -21.72 5.92
C LYS A 171 -4.13 -22.61 6.87
N GLY A 172 -3.88 -22.08 8.07
CA GLY A 172 -3.15 -22.77 9.14
C GLY A 172 -1.63 -22.56 9.12
N ILE A 173 -1.06 -21.91 8.10
CA ILE A 173 0.33 -21.46 8.18
C ILE A 173 0.38 -20.32 9.23
N GLN A 174 1.23 -20.50 10.23
CA GLN A 174 1.43 -19.48 11.26
C GLN A 174 2.35 -18.37 10.75
N GLY A 175 2.13 -17.15 11.19
CA GLY A 175 2.99 -16.01 10.82
C GLY A 175 2.63 -15.31 9.53
N ILE A 176 1.56 -15.72 8.82
CA ILE A 176 1.07 -15.05 7.62
C ILE A 176 -0.40 -14.62 7.75
N GLU A 177 -0.74 -13.63 6.97
CA GLU A 177 -2.11 -13.22 6.66
C GLU A 177 -2.32 -13.26 5.16
N ALA A 178 -3.45 -13.86 4.69
CA ALA A 178 -3.82 -13.91 3.27
C ALA A 178 -5.10 -13.10 3.05
N VAL A 179 -4.99 -11.97 2.35
CA VAL A 179 -6.07 -10.99 2.17
C VAL A 179 -6.34 -10.71 0.69
N TYR A 180 -7.60 -10.47 0.36
CA TYR A 180 -7.94 -9.92 -0.96
C TYR A 180 -7.85 -8.40 -0.90
N THR A 181 -7.00 -7.83 -1.73
CA THR A 181 -6.90 -6.37 -1.93
C THR A 181 -7.68 -5.91 -3.16
N HIS A 182 -8.00 -6.84 -4.06
CA HIS A 182 -8.89 -6.70 -5.21
C HIS A 182 -9.52 -8.10 -5.47
N PRO A 183 -10.67 -8.22 -6.14
CA PRO A 183 -11.24 -9.53 -6.49
C PRO A 183 -10.25 -10.50 -7.15
N ASP A 184 -9.38 -9.97 -8.01
CA ASP A 184 -8.38 -10.75 -8.75
C ASP A 184 -6.99 -10.77 -8.07
N PHE A 185 -6.83 -10.19 -6.87
CA PHE A 185 -5.56 -10.09 -6.14
C PHE A 185 -5.66 -10.70 -4.75
N LEU A 186 -4.86 -11.71 -4.50
CA LEU A 186 -4.65 -12.31 -3.19
C LEU A 186 -3.24 -11.98 -2.71
N GLU A 187 -3.12 -11.14 -1.68
CA GLU A 187 -1.84 -10.85 -1.04
C GLU A 187 -1.60 -11.74 0.17
N VAL A 188 -0.37 -12.20 0.31
CA VAL A 188 0.14 -12.92 1.48
C VAL A 188 1.19 -12.05 2.14
N LEU A 189 0.90 -11.65 3.35
CA LEU A 189 1.68 -10.70 4.16
C LEU A 189 2.20 -11.40 5.42
N PRO A 190 3.37 -11.05 5.94
CA PRO A 190 3.76 -11.47 7.28
C PRO A 190 2.86 -10.78 8.32
N ILE A 191 2.49 -11.50 9.38
CA ILE A 191 1.70 -10.93 10.48
C ILE A 191 2.44 -9.73 11.08
N GLY A 192 1.70 -8.65 11.36
CA GLY A 192 2.24 -7.40 11.88
C GLY A 192 2.72 -6.42 10.80
N SER A 193 2.59 -6.79 9.52
CA SER A 193 2.85 -5.89 8.39
C SER A 193 1.54 -5.22 7.97
N ASN A 194 1.32 -3.99 8.38
CA ASN A 194 0.15 -3.19 8.00
C ASN A 194 0.47 -1.69 8.08
N LYS A 195 -0.42 -0.85 7.53
CA LYS A 195 -0.22 0.61 7.50
C LYS A 195 -0.11 1.23 8.90
N ARG A 196 -0.73 0.63 9.94
CA ARG A 196 -0.59 1.08 11.33
C ARG A 196 0.85 0.95 11.82
N THR A 197 1.46 -0.22 11.66
CA THR A 197 2.86 -0.44 12.08
C THR A 197 3.81 0.46 11.31
N GLY A 198 3.54 0.68 10.02
CA GLY A 198 4.32 1.59 9.18
C GLY A 198 4.25 3.04 9.65
N ILE A 199 3.06 3.59 9.93
CA ILE A 199 2.93 4.99 10.36
C ILE A 199 3.52 5.21 11.76
N LEU A 200 3.33 4.26 12.69
CA LEU A 200 3.94 4.33 14.03
C LEU A 200 5.46 4.38 13.94
N LYS A 201 6.05 3.56 13.07
CA LYS A 201 7.50 3.54 12.88
C LYS A 201 8.01 4.78 12.16
N ALA A 202 7.27 5.29 11.16
CA ALA A 202 7.61 6.55 10.50
C ALA A 202 7.56 7.72 11.50
N ALA A 203 6.53 7.79 12.33
CA ALA A 203 6.40 8.84 13.36
C ALA A 203 7.56 8.82 14.36
N GLU A 204 7.99 7.61 14.80
CA GLU A 204 9.18 7.44 15.65
C GLU A 204 10.43 7.96 14.96
N LEU A 205 10.70 7.54 13.71
CA LEU A 205 11.90 7.92 12.96
C LEU A 205 11.96 9.41 12.64
N LEU A 206 10.80 10.03 12.38
CA LEU A 206 10.69 11.43 11.98
C LEU A 206 10.39 12.38 13.16
N SER A 207 10.22 11.84 14.37
CA SER A 207 9.83 12.60 15.56
C SER A 207 8.50 13.38 15.38
N ILE A 208 7.50 12.74 14.76
CA ILE A 208 6.18 13.30 14.50
C ILE A 208 5.19 12.84 15.58
N ASP A 209 4.40 13.79 16.11
CA ASP A 209 3.26 13.48 16.97
C ASP A 209 2.04 13.14 16.11
N LEU A 210 1.64 11.86 16.07
CA LEU A 210 0.48 11.43 15.28
C LEU A 210 -0.82 12.07 15.75
N LYS A 211 -0.95 12.45 17.03
CA LYS A 211 -2.14 13.15 17.53
C LYS A 211 -2.22 14.59 17.04
N LYS A 212 -1.14 15.10 16.49
CA LYS A 212 -1.05 16.37 15.75
C LYS A 212 -0.85 16.14 14.25
N SER A 213 -1.34 15.06 13.73
CA SER A 213 -1.22 14.73 12.30
C SER A 213 -2.58 14.45 11.69
N ILE A 214 -2.66 14.65 10.37
CA ILE A 214 -3.82 14.32 9.54
C ILE A 214 -3.52 13.02 8.82
N GLY A 215 -4.52 12.16 8.67
CA GLY A 215 -4.44 10.95 7.85
C GLY A 215 -5.59 10.88 6.88
N ALA A 216 -5.37 10.50 5.62
CA ALA A 216 -6.40 10.31 4.62
C ALA A 216 -6.32 8.89 4.00
N GLY A 217 -7.48 8.23 3.86
CA GLY A 217 -7.61 6.88 3.30
C GLY A 217 -9.03 6.57 2.88
N ASP A 218 -9.26 5.40 2.24
CA ASP A 218 -10.56 5.03 1.68
C ASP A 218 -11.02 3.59 1.94
N THR A 219 -10.11 2.70 2.37
CA THR A 219 -10.41 1.26 2.54
C THR A 219 -10.19 0.74 3.96
N GLU A 220 -10.61 -0.52 4.18
CA GLU A 220 -10.41 -1.23 5.44
C GLU A 220 -8.94 -1.32 5.86
N VAL A 221 -8.00 -1.36 4.89
CA VAL A 221 -6.56 -1.42 5.20
C VAL A 221 -6.00 -0.08 5.70
N ASP A 222 -6.77 1.01 5.55
CA ASP A 222 -6.41 2.34 6.03
C ASP A 222 -6.88 2.60 7.46
N VAL A 223 -7.98 1.98 7.86
CA VAL A 223 -8.58 2.17 9.18
C VAL A 223 -7.56 2.05 10.31
N PRO A 224 -6.64 1.04 10.33
CA PRO A 224 -5.67 0.93 11.40
C PRO A 224 -4.71 2.12 11.54
N PHE A 225 -4.35 2.80 10.46
CA PHE A 225 -3.50 3.99 10.57
C PHE A 225 -4.31 5.26 10.81
N LEU A 226 -5.53 5.35 10.28
CA LEU A 226 -6.45 6.47 10.55
C LEU A 226 -6.82 6.57 12.03
N ASP A 227 -6.91 5.45 12.74
CA ASP A 227 -7.17 5.42 14.19
C ASP A 227 -5.99 6.00 15.02
N GLU A 228 -4.80 6.10 14.47
CA GLU A 228 -3.61 6.62 15.17
C GLU A 228 -3.47 8.14 15.09
N VAL A 229 -4.00 8.77 14.04
CA VAL A 229 -3.84 10.21 13.79
C VAL A 229 -4.84 11.07 14.59
N GLY A 230 -4.55 12.36 14.69
CA GLY A 230 -5.43 13.32 15.38
C GLY A 230 -6.64 13.73 14.55
N LEU A 231 -6.50 13.79 13.22
CA LEU A 231 -7.59 14.11 12.29
C LEU A 231 -7.65 13.05 11.18
N PRO A 232 -8.46 12.02 11.35
CA PRO A 232 -8.70 11.02 10.31
C PRO A 232 -9.71 11.54 9.28
N LEU A 233 -9.30 11.53 8.01
CA LEU A 233 -10.10 11.86 6.85
C LEU A 233 -10.44 10.57 6.09
N LEU A 234 -11.71 10.30 5.88
CA LEU A 234 -12.19 9.14 5.13
C LEU A 234 -12.83 9.60 3.83
N MET A 235 -12.38 9.03 2.71
CA MET A 235 -12.92 9.41 1.39
C MET A 235 -14.37 8.95 1.21
N GLY A 236 -15.16 9.71 0.47
CA GLY A 236 -16.58 9.44 0.21
C GLY A 236 -16.86 8.16 -0.58
N ASN A 237 -15.87 7.65 -1.33
CA ASN A 237 -15.92 6.35 -2.01
C ASN A 237 -15.71 5.15 -1.09
N SER A 238 -15.45 5.36 0.20
CA SER A 238 -15.32 4.30 1.20
C SER A 238 -16.63 3.57 1.45
N LYS A 239 -16.55 2.29 1.83
CA LYS A 239 -17.71 1.53 2.28
C LYS A 239 -18.29 2.10 3.58
N GLU A 240 -19.61 1.97 3.76
CA GLU A 240 -20.29 2.47 4.97
C GLU A 240 -19.81 1.80 6.26
N GLU A 241 -19.45 0.52 6.18
CA GLU A 241 -19.06 -0.32 7.31
C GLU A 241 -17.78 0.17 8.02
N ILE A 242 -16.93 0.94 7.32
CA ILE A 242 -15.69 1.48 7.93
C ILE A 242 -15.83 2.94 8.39
N ARG A 243 -17.01 3.57 8.19
CA ARG A 243 -17.26 4.95 8.63
C ARG A 243 -17.44 5.00 10.14
N LYS A 244 -16.64 5.82 10.80
CA LYS A 244 -16.68 6.04 12.25
C LYS A 244 -17.11 7.47 12.56
N GLU A 245 -17.79 7.70 13.69
CA GLU A 245 -18.26 9.03 14.09
C GLU A 245 -17.14 10.07 14.25
N ASN A 246 -15.95 9.61 14.63
CA ASN A 246 -14.77 10.47 14.79
C ASN A 246 -13.99 10.69 13.51
N TYR A 247 -14.44 10.13 12.38
CA TYR A 247 -13.81 10.35 11.07
C TYR A 247 -14.50 11.50 10.34
N THR A 248 -13.71 12.37 9.73
CA THR A 248 -14.23 13.39 8.81
C THR A 248 -14.47 12.75 7.45
N LEU A 249 -15.73 12.59 7.06
CA LEU A 249 -16.10 12.07 5.76
C LEU A 249 -15.99 13.16 4.70
N LEU A 250 -15.19 12.93 3.68
CA LEU A 250 -14.96 13.82 2.54
C LEU A 250 -15.90 13.49 1.36
N ASP A 251 -15.82 14.27 0.29
CA ASP A 251 -16.33 13.87 -1.02
C ASP A 251 -15.45 12.74 -1.61
N THR A 252 -15.85 12.15 -2.73
CA THR A 252 -15.11 11.07 -3.39
C THR A 252 -13.80 11.57 -4.01
N ASN A 253 -12.87 10.65 -4.26
CA ASN A 253 -11.66 10.92 -5.03
C ASN A 253 -11.96 11.39 -6.46
N GLU A 254 -13.02 10.86 -7.10
CA GLU A 254 -13.51 11.31 -8.41
C GLU A 254 -13.96 12.77 -8.42
N ASN A 255 -14.40 13.28 -7.27
CA ASN A 255 -14.89 14.64 -7.08
C ASN A 255 -13.88 15.56 -6.37
N ASP A 256 -12.61 15.21 -6.35
CA ASP A 256 -11.53 15.96 -5.69
C ASP A 256 -11.78 16.24 -4.19
N GLY A 257 -12.28 15.24 -3.46
CA GLY A 257 -12.68 15.39 -2.05
C GLY A 257 -11.58 15.94 -1.15
N LEU A 258 -10.33 15.48 -1.32
CA LEU A 258 -9.18 16.01 -0.58
C LEU A 258 -8.87 17.46 -0.93
N ALA A 259 -8.91 17.81 -2.22
CA ALA A 259 -8.65 19.19 -2.65
C ALA A 259 -9.67 20.15 -2.05
N LYS A 260 -10.97 19.80 -2.10
CA LYS A 260 -12.03 20.62 -1.48
C LYS A 260 -11.78 20.83 0.00
N PHE A 261 -11.47 19.74 0.73
CA PHE A 261 -11.19 19.83 2.16
C PHE A 261 -10.00 20.77 2.46
N ILE A 262 -8.92 20.65 1.71
CA ILE A 262 -7.73 21.50 1.90
C ILE A 262 -8.06 22.95 1.59
N GLU A 263 -8.69 23.24 0.44
CA GLU A 263 -9.06 24.60 0.02
C GLU A 263 -10.00 25.31 1.02
N GLU A 264 -10.88 24.55 1.69
CA GLU A 264 -11.81 25.09 2.70
C GLU A 264 -11.15 25.37 4.05
N ASN A 265 -9.96 24.82 4.31
CA ASN A 265 -9.28 24.89 5.62
C ASN A 265 -7.85 25.50 5.55
N LEU A 266 -7.41 25.97 4.38
CA LEU A 266 -6.21 26.80 4.22
C LEU A 266 -6.47 28.20 4.75
#